data_4a4dad9145e545db7f7059644301211b
#
_entry.id   4a4dad9145e545db7f7059644301211b
#
_cell.length_a   1.000
_cell.length_b   1.000
_cell.length_c   1.000
_cell.angle_alpha   90.00
_cell.angle_beta   90.00
_cell.angle_gamma   90.00
#
_symmetry.space_group_name_H-M   'P 1'
#
loop_
_entity.id
_entity.type
_entity.pdbx_description
1 polymer ?
#
loop_
_entity_poly.entity_id
_entity_poly.type
_entity_poly.pdbx_seq_one_letter_code
_entity_poly.pdbx_strand_id
1 'polypeptide(L)'
;MIKIKAILLLFATVILAACSSEKLNETSVIDEGRKQIATTELDKWILENITIPYGIEVVYRWEKNAGSTGSYIYPPKLENVREVLEAVRVMGLETYRLKETGGEELLLGRLPIKLYLYGGGNPDTHGVGRLNNPQLTAKEMCIYHVDDFNPADKDKVFVLMRSVHHQLAKCLMLHIAYDRDKFSMISKQRYTGSTESLAAPLSYARTGKERFGLDSYANKRGFYTMLGFLSPEDDFAEIISATLTSTPKEVYDASITAQTPDTDIDPEVNARYAEEAKQAYKEFTEKQSFVTEYVLKSWHINLKQMQVISIRRINAYIKQHQR
;
A
#
# COMPACT_ATOMS: atom_id res chain seq x y z
N MET A 1 54.84 41.21 -26.03
CA MET A 1 54.60 40.33 -24.87
C MET A 1 53.81 40.99 -23.71
N ILE A 2 53.91 42.30 -23.46
CA ILE A 2 53.23 42.98 -22.34
C ILE A 2 51.69 43.07 -22.52
N LYS A 3 51.20 43.25 -23.78
CA LYS A 3 49.74 43.36 -24.08
C LYS A 3 48.94 42.07 -23.86
N ILE A 4 49.55 40.92 -24.08
CA ILE A 4 48.90 39.62 -23.90
C ILE A 4 48.76 39.27 -22.39
N LYS A 5 49.73 39.62 -21.59
CA LYS A 5 49.66 39.41 -20.12
C LYS A 5 48.61 40.31 -19.45
N ALA A 6 48.39 41.54 -19.95
CA ALA A 6 47.34 42.44 -19.44
C ALA A 6 45.93 41.94 -19.77
N ILE A 7 45.73 41.34 -20.99
CA ILE A 7 44.43 40.75 -21.40
C ILE A 7 44.13 39.48 -20.57
N LEU A 8 45.13 38.65 -20.33
CA LEU A 8 44.97 37.46 -19.48
C LEU A 8 44.63 37.80 -18.03
N LEU A 9 45.24 38.91 -17.49
CA LEU A 9 44.92 39.35 -16.12
C LEU A 9 43.49 39.93 -16.03
N LEU A 10 43.02 40.62 -17.08
CA LEU A 10 41.66 41.17 -17.12
C LEU A 10 40.59 40.03 -17.23
N PHE A 11 40.90 38.97 -17.95
CA PHE A 11 40.01 37.78 -18.01
C PHE A 11 39.95 37.01 -16.72
N ALA A 12 41.04 36.89 -15.97
CA ALA A 12 41.09 36.23 -14.68
C ALA A 12 40.29 36.99 -13.59
N THR A 13 40.23 38.31 -13.66
CA THR A 13 39.44 39.11 -12.68
C THR A 13 37.95 39.07 -12.93
N VAL A 14 37.51 38.87 -14.20
CA VAL A 14 36.07 38.73 -14.52
C VAL A 14 35.51 37.38 -14.07
N ILE A 15 36.33 36.32 -14.06
CA ILE A 15 35.88 34.98 -13.62
C ILE A 15 35.72 34.94 -12.06
N LEU A 16 36.45 35.74 -11.34
CA LEU A 16 36.35 35.81 -9.86
C LEU A 16 35.16 36.65 -9.36
N ALA A 17 34.58 37.50 -10.22
CA ALA A 17 33.39 38.30 -9.87
C ALA A 17 32.06 37.54 -10.12
N ALA A 18 32.09 36.37 -10.78
CA ALA A 18 30.89 35.56 -11.07
C ALA A 18 30.47 34.62 -9.92
N CYS A 19 31.25 34.53 -8.85
CA CYS A 19 30.81 33.89 -7.59
C CYS A 19 30.19 34.93 -6.65
N SER A 20 29.09 35.52 -7.07
CA SER A 20 28.17 36.09 -6.09
C SER A 20 27.55 34.92 -5.34
N SER A 21 27.85 34.80 -4.07
CA SER A 21 27.11 33.90 -3.18
C SER A 21 25.65 34.36 -3.21
N GLU A 22 24.83 33.73 -4.03
CA GLU A 22 23.38 33.81 -3.83
C GLU A 22 23.15 33.38 -2.37
N LYS A 23 22.73 34.32 -1.53
CA LYS A 23 22.23 33.99 -0.22
C LYS A 23 21.04 33.07 -0.45
N LEU A 24 21.23 31.79 -0.19
CA LEU A 24 20.12 30.84 -0.13
C LEU A 24 19.11 31.45 0.85
N ASN A 25 17.89 31.65 0.41
CA ASN A 25 16.79 32.06 1.28
C ASN A 25 16.75 31.08 2.44
N GLU A 26 16.70 31.58 3.67
CA GLU A 26 16.55 30.77 4.88
C GLU A 26 15.25 29.94 4.86
N THR A 27 14.27 30.37 4.08
CA THR A 27 13.03 29.64 3.82
C THR A 27 13.21 28.76 2.57
N SER A 28 13.02 27.46 2.73
CA SER A 28 12.99 26.52 1.61
C SER A 28 11.88 26.92 0.63
N VAL A 29 12.14 26.83 -0.68
CA VAL A 29 11.12 27.00 -1.73
C VAL A 29 9.94 26.05 -1.51
N ILE A 30 10.20 24.89 -0.90
CA ILE A 30 9.17 23.93 -0.48
C ILE A 30 8.30 24.53 0.64
N ASP A 31 8.88 25.27 1.58
CA ASP A 31 8.13 25.89 2.69
C ASP A 31 7.31 27.10 2.23
N GLU A 32 7.81 27.87 1.26
CA GLU A 32 7.05 28.96 0.63
C GLU A 32 5.90 28.41 -0.22
N GLY A 33 6.11 27.37 -1.00
CA GLY A 33 5.06 26.67 -1.76
C GLY A 33 3.98 26.08 -0.84
N ARG A 34 4.36 25.50 0.28
CA ARG A 34 3.43 24.96 1.29
C ARG A 34 2.57 26.04 1.94
N LYS A 35 3.14 27.21 2.24
CA LYS A 35 2.38 28.34 2.83
C LYS A 35 1.35 28.94 1.87
N GLN A 36 1.59 28.89 0.54
CA GLN A 36 0.66 29.41 -0.46
C GLN A 36 -0.54 28.46 -0.75
N ILE A 37 -0.42 27.17 -0.43
CA ILE A 37 -1.43 26.15 -0.78
C ILE A 37 -2.49 25.96 0.32
N ALA A 38 -2.19 26.24 1.58
CA ALA A 38 -3.13 26.05 2.69
C ALA A 38 -4.16 27.19 2.76
N THR A 39 -5.23 27.08 1.96
CA THR A 39 -6.29 28.12 1.86
C THR A 39 -7.50 27.85 2.74
N THR A 40 -7.74 26.61 3.15
CA THR A 40 -8.88 26.20 3.98
C THR A 40 -8.42 25.56 5.29
N GLU A 41 -9.33 25.43 6.27
CA GLU A 41 -9.04 24.69 7.51
C GLU A 41 -8.67 23.24 7.27
N LEU A 42 -9.25 22.61 6.24
CA LEU A 42 -8.87 21.25 5.83
C LEU A 42 -7.44 21.21 5.29
N ASP A 43 -7.04 22.16 4.44
CA ASP A 43 -5.68 22.24 3.91
C ASP A 43 -4.64 22.41 5.03
N LYS A 44 -4.93 23.27 6.02
CA LYS A 44 -4.08 23.46 7.20
C LYS A 44 -3.95 22.18 8.01
N TRP A 45 -5.07 21.51 8.26
CA TRP A 45 -5.07 20.24 8.99
C TRP A 45 -4.26 19.16 8.26
N ILE A 46 -4.40 19.04 6.93
CA ILE A 46 -3.63 18.11 6.11
C ILE A 46 -2.14 18.45 6.19
N LEU A 47 -1.79 19.73 6.07
CA LEU A 47 -0.40 20.20 6.16
C LEU A 47 0.24 19.78 7.49
N GLU A 48 -0.45 20.04 8.60
CA GLU A 48 0.06 19.79 9.96
C GLU A 48 0.09 18.30 10.34
N ASN A 49 -0.90 17.52 9.89
CA ASN A 49 -1.09 16.13 10.34
C ASN A 49 -0.57 15.07 9.38
N ILE A 50 -0.43 15.41 8.08
CA ILE A 50 0.01 14.45 7.05
C ILE A 50 1.27 14.96 6.34
N THR A 51 1.22 16.16 5.76
CA THR A 51 2.29 16.59 4.85
C THR A 51 3.60 16.86 5.62
N ILE A 52 3.56 17.64 6.69
CA ILE A 52 4.77 17.95 7.48
C ILE A 52 5.33 16.69 8.16
N PRO A 53 4.52 15.88 8.89
CA PRO A 53 5.05 14.74 9.64
C PRO A 53 5.53 13.58 8.76
N TYR A 54 4.97 13.40 7.56
CA TYR A 54 5.21 12.22 6.72
C TYR A 54 5.79 12.55 5.34
N GLY A 55 5.85 13.81 4.93
CA GLY A 55 6.32 14.20 3.61
C GLY A 55 5.38 13.84 2.47
N ILE A 56 4.10 13.55 2.75
CA ILE A 56 3.11 13.10 1.78
C ILE A 56 2.26 14.30 1.32
N GLU A 57 2.24 14.57 0.03
CA GLU A 57 1.28 15.48 -0.60
C GLU A 57 -0.07 14.78 -0.75
N VAL A 58 -1.14 15.37 -0.21
CA VAL A 58 -2.51 14.82 -0.35
C VAL A 58 -3.22 15.51 -1.52
N VAL A 59 -3.66 14.70 -2.48
CA VAL A 59 -4.38 15.16 -3.67
C VAL A 59 -5.84 14.72 -3.58
N TYR A 60 -6.72 15.64 -3.16
CA TYR A 60 -8.14 15.38 -2.97
C TYR A 60 -9.05 16.33 -3.80
N ARG A 61 -8.45 17.35 -4.44
CA ARG A 61 -9.09 18.23 -5.41
C ARG A 61 -8.41 18.05 -6.74
N TRP A 62 -9.13 17.58 -7.73
CA TRP A 62 -8.65 17.39 -9.08
C TRP A 62 -9.83 17.44 -10.06
N GLU A 63 -9.54 17.74 -11.33
CA GLU A 63 -10.57 17.84 -12.36
C GLU A 63 -11.10 16.45 -12.74
N LYS A 64 -12.41 16.33 -13.00
CA LYS A 64 -13.07 15.05 -13.34
C LYS A 64 -12.46 14.31 -14.53
N ASN A 65 -11.70 15.00 -15.38
CA ASN A 65 -11.05 14.44 -16.57
C ASN A 65 -9.63 13.90 -16.31
N ALA A 66 -9.15 13.91 -15.07
CA ALA A 66 -7.85 13.36 -14.71
C ALA A 66 -7.78 11.83 -14.75
N GLY A 67 -8.89 11.15 -15.03
CA GLY A 67 -8.98 9.70 -15.18
C GLY A 67 -8.81 9.23 -16.62
N SER A 68 -8.34 7.99 -16.81
CA SER A 68 -8.31 7.33 -18.13
C SER A 68 -9.71 7.06 -18.65
N THR A 69 -9.84 6.95 -19.96
CA THR A 69 -11.03 6.41 -20.64
C THR A 69 -11.44 5.07 -20.02
N GLY A 70 -12.66 4.97 -19.49
CA GLY A 70 -13.17 3.77 -18.81
C GLY A 70 -13.00 3.72 -17.29
N SER A 71 -12.49 4.81 -16.67
CA SER A 71 -12.38 4.96 -15.23
C SER A 71 -13.45 5.93 -14.74
N TYR A 72 -14.27 5.50 -13.77
CA TYR A 72 -15.32 6.33 -13.13
C TYR A 72 -14.82 6.98 -11.84
N ILE A 73 -13.56 7.41 -11.83
CA ILE A 73 -13.01 8.10 -10.67
C ILE A 73 -13.51 9.54 -10.61
N TYR A 74 -13.78 10.01 -9.40
CA TYR A 74 -14.20 11.38 -9.09
C TYR A 74 -13.61 11.83 -7.75
N PRO A 75 -13.40 13.16 -7.55
CA PRO A 75 -12.88 13.66 -6.29
C PRO A 75 -13.86 13.38 -5.15
N PRO A 76 -13.35 13.13 -3.93
CA PRO A 76 -14.18 12.89 -2.76
C PRO A 76 -14.94 14.15 -2.32
N LYS A 77 -16.01 13.97 -1.57
CA LYS A 77 -16.66 15.05 -0.83
C LYS A 77 -15.72 15.56 0.25
N LEU A 78 -15.61 16.87 0.36
CA LEU A 78 -14.65 17.52 1.27
C LEU A 78 -14.85 17.13 2.75
N GLU A 79 -16.11 16.91 3.14
CA GLU A 79 -16.52 16.51 4.48
C GLU A 79 -15.94 15.16 4.92
N ASN A 80 -15.69 14.23 3.97
CA ASN A 80 -15.22 12.88 4.24
C ASN A 80 -13.66 12.78 4.25
N VAL A 81 -12.97 13.76 3.67
CA VAL A 81 -11.52 13.72 3.47
C VAL A 81 -10.76 13.60 4.79
N ARG A 82 -11.12 14.44 5.77
CA ARG A 82 -10.40 14.47 7.06
C ARG A 82 -10.53 13.15 7.82
N GLU A 83 -11.73 12.58 7.84
CA GLU A 83 -12.00 11.33 8.57
C GLU A 83 -11.21 10.15 8.02
N VAL A 84 -11.16 10.01 6.68
CA VAL A 84 -10.35 8.96 6.04
C VAL A 84 -8.86 9.17 6.28
N LEU A 85 -8.36 10.40 6.15
CA LEU A 85 -6.94 10.70 6.40
C LEU A 85 -6.55 10.46 7.87
N GLU A 86 -7.44 10.77 8.81
CA GLU A 86 -7.22 10.45 10.22
C GLU A 86 -7.13 8.94 10.45
N ALA A 87 -8.02 8.17 9.83
CA ALA A 87 -7.99 6.71 9.86
C ALA A 87 -6.65 6.16 9.29
N VAL A 88 -6.23 6.65 8.12
CA VAL A 88 -4.95 6.29 7.48
C VAL A 88 -3.77 6.63 8.39
N ARG A 89 -3.77 7.82 8.98
CA ARG A 89 -2.72 8.28 9.89
C ARG A 89 -2.64 7.39 11.13
N VAL A 90 -3.75 7.27 11.87
CA VAL A 90 -3.77 6.61 13.18
C VAL A 90 -3.56 5.12 13.07
N MET A 91 -4.23 4.43 12.16
CA MET A 91 -4.18 2.96 12.05
C MET A 91 -3.10 2.48 11.07
N GLY A 92 -2.79 3.27 10.04
CA GLY A 92 -1.77 2.96 9.06
C GLY A 92 -0.40 3.51 9.48
N LEU A 93 -0.12 4.77 9.16
CA LEU A 93 1.21 5.37 9.27
C LEU A 93 1.81 5.27 10.69
N GLU A 94 1.05 5.64 11.71
CA GLU A 94 1.53 5.58 13.11
C GLU A 94 1.81 4.15 13.57
N THR A 95 1.14 3.13 13.01
CA THR A 95 1.41 1.74 13.34
C THR A 95 2.84 1.35 12.98
N TYR A 96 3.39 1.85 11.89
CA TYR A 96 4.79 1.59 11.49
C TYR A 96 5.81 2.45 12.25
N ARG A 97 5.39 3.59 12.82
CA ARG A 97 6.28 4.50 13.56
C ARG A 97 6.54 4.07 15.01
N LEU A 98 5.76 3.14 15.55
CA LEU A 98 6.00 2.63 16.89
C LEU A 98 7.37 1.94 16.95
N LYS A 99 8.09 2.13 18.06
CA LYS A 99 9.41 1.52 18.26
C LYS A 99 9.38 0.00 18.10
N GLU A 100 8.28 -0.62 18.48
CA GLU A 100 8.05 -2.06 18.42
C GLU A 100 7.74 -2.56 16.99
N THR A 101 7.45 -1.67 16.04
CA THR A 101 6.98 -2.00 14.70
C THR A 101 7.77 -1.31 13.59
N GLY A 102 9.03 -0.97 13.83
CA GLY A 102 9.94 -0.39 12.85
C GLY A 102 10.53 0.96 13.28
N GLY A 103 9.77 1.79 13.97
CA GLY A 103 10.20 3.12 14.40
C GLY A 103 10.15 4.17 13.30
N GLU A 104 10.52 5.40 13.64
CA GLU A 104 10.47 6.53 12.71
C GLU A 104 11.41 6.35 11.50
N GLU A 105 12.56 5.74 11.72
CA GLU A 105 13.58 5.52 10.68
C GLU A 105 13.11 4.61 9.54
N LEU A 106 12.18 3.67 9.81
CA LEU A 106 11.66 2.79 8.78
C LEU A 106 10.97 3.57 7.67
N LEU A 107 10.16 4.56 8.04
CA LEU A 107 9.36 5.33 7.09
C LEU A 107 10.10 6.51 6.48
N LEU A 108 11.21 6.95 7.07
CA LEU A 108 11.93 8.14 6.64
C LEU A 108 12.45 7.99 5.20
N GLY A 109 11.96 8.85 4.29
CA GLY A 109 12.32 8.84 2.88
C GLY A 109 11.78 7.64 2.07
N ARG A 110 10.90 6.81 2.67
CA ARG A 110 10.36 5.58 2.05
C ARG A 110 8.84 5.57 1.95
N LEU A 111 8.20 6.67 2.35
CA LEU A 111 6.76 6.85 2.17
C LEU A 111 6.42 7.29 0.75
N PRO A 112 5.17 7.11 0.31
CA PRO A 112 4.72 7.65 -0.96
C PRO A 112 4.85 9.18 -0.96
N ILE A 113 5.21 9.74 -2.11
CA ILE A 113 5.31 11.19 -2.27
C ILE A 113 3.94 11.86 -2.40
N LYS A 114 2.94 11.08 -2.90
CA LYS A 114 1.56 11.56 -3.08
C LYS A 114 0.55 10.51 -2.62
N LEU A 115 -0.55 11.01 -2.08
CA LEU A 115 -1.72 10.24 -1.72
C LEU A 115 -2.95 10.83 -2.40
N TYR A 116 -3.47 10.13 -3.40
CA TYR A 116 -4.69 10.52 -4.12
C TYR A 116 -5.92 9.96 -3.42
N LEU A 117 -6.94 10.80 -3.28
CA LEU A 117 -8.23 10.40 -2.72
C LEU A 117 -9.30 10.39 -3.79
N TYR A 118 -10.07 9.31 -3.85
CA TYR A 118 -11.17 9.10 -4.79
C TYR A 118 -12.47 8.83 -4.03
N GLY A 119 -13.55 9.52 -4.43
CA GLY A 119 -14.85 9.40 -3.76
C GLY A 119 -15.43 7.99 -3.85
N GLY A 120 -15.35 7.37 -5.03
CA GLY A 120 -15.84 6.02 -5.28
C GLY A 120 -14.76 4.99 -5.56
N GLY A 121 -15.19 3.79 -5.97
CA GLY A 121 -14.32 2.71 -6.41
C GLY A 121 -13.86 2.87 -7.86
N ASN A 122 -12.84 2.11 -8.24
CA ASN A 122 -12.33 2.04 -9.61
C ASN A 122 -12.19 0.56 -10.01
N PRO A 123 -13.28 -0.13 -10.36
CA PRO A 123 -13.18 -1.50 -10.88
C PRO A 123 -12.49 -1.50 -12.24
N ASP A 124 -11.79 -2.58 -12.54
CA ASP A 124 -11.25 -2.82 -13.86
C ASP A 124 -12.33 -3.27 -14.86
N THR A 125 -11.92 -3.59 -16.08
CA THR A 125 -12.83 -4.06 -17.15
C THR A 125 -13.54 -5.39 -16.83
N HIS A 126 -13.03 -6.14 -15.85
CA HIS A 126 -13.61 -7.39 -15.38
C HIS A 126 -14.47 -7.21 -14.11
N GLY A 127 -14.65 -5.95 -13.64
CA GLY A 127 -15.39 -5.65 -12.43
C GLY A 127 -14.62 -5.92 -11.13
N VAL A 128 -13.32 -6.23 -11.22
CA VAL A 128 -12.46 -6.44 -10.05
C VAL A 128 -12.01 -5.08 -9.50
N GLY A 129 -12.27 -4.84 -8.22
CA GLY A 129 -11.83 -3.60 -7.55
C GLY A 129 -10.32 -3.50 -7.48
N ARG A 130 -9.80 -2.34 -7.83
CA ARG A 130 -8.37 -2.03 -7.73
C ARG A 130 -8.02 -1.51 -6.36
N LEU A 131 -6.85 -1.89 -5.85
CA LEU A 131 -6.25 -1.27 -4.67
C LEU A 131 -5.38 -0.06 -5.03
N ASN A 132 -4.85 0.00 -6.24
CA ASN A 132 -4.06 1.10 -6.75
C ASN A 132 -4.60 1.60 -8.09
N ASN A 133 -4.25 2.83 -8.47
CA ASN A 133 -4.53 3.34 -9.80
C ASN A 133 -3.36 2.98 -10.73
N PRO A 134 -3.58 2.24 -11.82
CA PRO A 134 -2.52 1.82 -12.74
C PRO A 134 -1.82 2.99 -13.47
N GLN A 135 -2.38 4.20 -13.41
CA GLN A 135 -1.75 5.41 -13.95
C GLN A 135 -0.76 6.07 -12.98
N LEU A 136 -0.81 5.69 -11.70
CA LEU A 136 0.11 6.20 -10.69
C LEU A 136 1.43 5.44 -10.74
N THR A 137 2.49 6.14 -10.37
CA THR A 137 3.80 5.52 -10.19
C THR A 137 3.81 4.69 -8.89
N ALA A 138 4.79 3.80 -8.77
CA ALA A 138 4.94 3.00 -7.57
C ALA A 138 5.27 3.81 -6.29
N LYS A 139 5.59 5.11 -6.43
CA LYS A 139 5.81 6.06 -5.33
C LYS A 139 4.56 6.85 -4.95
N GLU A 140 3.42 6.53 -5.54
CA GLU A 140 2.15 7.20 -5.30
C GLU A 140 1.13 6.19 -4.79
N MET A 141 0.36 6.60 -3.80
CA MET A 141 -0.74 5.81 -3.25
C MET A 141 -2.08 6.41 -3.63
N CYS A 142 -3.12 5.61 -3.56
CA CYS A 142 -4.49 6.11 -3.64
C CYS A 142 -5.42 5.40 -2.65
N ILE A 143 -6.46 6.11 -2.25
CA ILE A 143 -7.55 5.58 -1.44
C ILE A 143 -8.84 5.74 -2.24
N TYR A 144 -9.52 4.64 -2.47
CA TYR A 144 -10.85 4.58 -3.06
C TYR A 144 -11.94 4.54 -2.00
N HIS A 145 -13.18 4.80 -2.40
CA HIS A 145 -14.37 4.73 -1.54
C HIS A 145 -14.34 5.70 -0.35
N VAL A 146 -13.73 6.87 -0.52
CA VAL A 146 -13.68 7.89 0.53
C VAL A 146 -15.09 8.34 0.95
N ASP A 147 -16.01 8.43 -0.02
CA ASP A 147 -17.40 8.87 0.25
C ASP A 147 -18.28 7.80 0.91
N ASP A 148 -17.83 6.54 0.85
CA ASP A 148 -18.50 5.40 1.47
C ASP A 148 -17.90 5.01 2.82
N PHE A 149 -16.82 5.65 3.23
CA PHE A 149 -16.13 5.32 4.47
C PHE A 149 -16.99 5.65 5.69
N ASN A 150 -17.02 4.74 6.63
CA ASN A 150 -17.66 4.91 7.92
C ASN A 150 -16.75 4.30 9.00
N PRO A 151 -16.20 5.10 9.92
CA PRO A 151 -15.26 4.65 10.94
C PRO A 151 -15.88 3.70 11.97
N ALA A 152 -17.21 3.67 12.10
CA ALA A 152 -17.92 2.73 12.95
C ALA A 152 -18.21 1.38 12.26
N ASP A 153 -18.07 1.31 10.95
CA ASP A 153 -18.29 0.11 10.15
C ASP A 153 -17.00 -0.70 10.04
N LYS A 154 -17.01 -1.86 10.71
CA LYS A 154 -15.86 -2.75 10.78
C LYS A 154 -15.33 -3.15 9.38
N ASP A 155 -16.21 -3.50 8.46
CA ASP A 155 -15.81 -4.01 7.15
C ASP A 155 -15.17 -2.89 6.32
N LYS A 156 -15.73 -1.68 6.35
CA LYS A 156 -15.16 -0.51 5.65
C LYS A 156 -13.79 -0.12 6.21
N VAL A 157 -13.62 -0.14 7.53
CA VAL A 157 -12.32 0.12 8.16
C VAL A 157 -11.28 -0.94 7.78
N PHE A 158 -11.66 -2.22 7.78
CA PHE A 158 -10.75 -3.29 7.37
C PHE A 158 -10.37 -3.21 5.89
N VAL A 159 -11.31 -2.89 4.99
CA VAL A 159 -11.02 -2.68 3.57
C VAL A 159 -10.05 -1.51 3.36
N LEU A 160 -10.26 -0.38 4.05
CA LEU A 160 -9.34 0.74 4.01
C LEU A 160 -7.93 0.34 4.47
N MET A 161 -7.83 -0.33 5.63
CA MET A 161 -6.52 -0.73 6.17
C MET A 161 -5.82 -1.76 5.30
N ARG A 162 -6.55 -2.67 4.66
CA ARG A 162 -6.01 -3.59 3.65
C ARG A 162 -5.34 -2.82 2.51
N SER A 163 -6.04 -1.84 1.94
CA SER A 163 -5.49 -1.00 0.88
C SER A 163 -4.26 -0.24 1.34
N VAL A 164 -4.30 0.37 2.52
CA VAL A 164 -3.17 1.13 3.09
C VAL A 164 -1.94 0.25 3.30
N HIS A 165 -2.09 -0.89 3.98
CA HIS A 165 -0.95 -1.78 4.25
C HIS A 165 -0.38 -2.42 2.98
N HIS A 166 -1.22 -2.77 2.00
CA HIS A 166 -0.77 -3.27 0.70
C HIS A 166 0.12 -2.25 -0.01
N GLN A 167 -0.35 -1.01 -0.14
CA GLN A 167 0.38 0.03 -0.85
C GLN A 167 1.63 0.49 -0.10
N LEU A 168 1.59 0.59 1.25
CA LEU A 168 2.77 0.85 2.06
C LEU A 168 3.82 -0.26 1.92
N ALA A 169 3.40 -1.52 1.92
CA ALA A 169 4.32 -2.64 1.69
C ALA A 169 4.99 -2.53 0.32
N LYS A 170 4.23 -2.27 -0.76
CA LYS A 170 4.80 -2.06 -2.10
C LYS A 170 5.77 -0.88 -2.12
N CYS A 171 5.44 0.23 -1.47
CA CYS A 171 6.30 1.40 -1.38
C CYS A 171 7.61 1.09 -0.63
N LEU A 172 7.55 0.37 0.49
CA LEU A 172 8.74 -0.06 1.23
C LEU A 172 9.63 -1.00 0.42
N MET A 173 9.02 -1.92 -0.34
CA MET A 173 9.76 -2.86 -1.22
C MET A 173 10.54 -2.16 -2.35
N LEU A 174 10.15 -0.93 -2.75
CA LEU A 174 10.92 -0.14 -3.72
C LEU A 174 12.26 0.36 -3.13
N HIS A 175 12.30 0.56 -1.83
CA HIS A 175 13.46 1.12 -1.14
C HIS A 175 14.33 0.07 -0.45
N ILE A 176 13.71 -1.06 -0.09
CA ILE A 176 14.38 -2.17 0.59
C ILE A 176 14.15 -3.40 -0.28
N ALA A 177 15.16 -3.75 -1.06
CA ALA A 177 15.08 -4.85 -2.02
C ALA A 177 14.93 -6.22 -1.33
N TYR A 178 14.13 -7.10 -1.93
CA TYR A 178 14.00 -8.50 -1.55
C TYR A 178 14.39 -9.40 -2.73
N ASP A 179 14.67 -10.66 -2.45
CA ASP A 179 14.96 -11.65 -3.49
C ASP A 179 13.65 -12.04 -4.22
N ARG A 180 13.29 -11.19 -5.18
CA ARG A 180 12.08 -11.33 -5.98
C ARG A 180 12.04 -12.64 -6.75
N ASP A 181 13.17 -13.03 -7.32
CA ASP A 181 13.25 -14.24 -8.15
C ASP A 181 13.02 -15.48 -7.30
N LYS A 182 13.69 -15.56 -6.14
CA LYS A 182 13.47 -16.65 -5.18
C LYS A 182 12.04 -16.71 -4.70
N PHE A 183 11.42 -15.57 -4.35
CA PHE A 183 10.02 -15.53 -3.92
C PHE A 183 9.07 -15.96 -5.04
N SER A 184 9.26 -15.46 -6.25
CA SER A 184 8.42 -15.77 -7.40
C SER A 184 8.42 -17.25 -7.78
N MET A 185 9.55 -17.95 -7.56
CA MET A 185 9.69 -19.37 -7.86
C MET A 185 8.81 -20.27 -7.01
N ILE A 186 8.36 -19.82 -5.82
CA ILE A 186 7.49 -20.62 -4.93
C ILE A 186 6.16 -20.94 -5.62
N SER A 187 5.57 -19.98 -6.33
CA SER A 187 4.28 -20.12 -7.03
C SER A 187 4.32 -19.69 -8.51
N LYS A 188 5.47 -19.84 -9.18
CA LYS A 188 5.75 -19.30 -10.52
C LYS A 188 4.67 -19.58 -11.56
N GLN A 189 4.09 -20.79 -11.55
CA GLN A 189 3.09 -21.22 -12.55
C GLN A 189 1.68 -20.72 -12.24
N ARG A 190 1.45 -20.07 -11.11
CA ARG A 190 0.13 -19.65 -10.63
C ARG A 190 -0.14 -18.17 -10.80
N TYR A 191 0.89 -17.35 -11.07
CA TYR A 191 0.69 -15.92 -11.35
C TYR A 191 0.05 -15.72 -12.71
N THR A 192 -1.05 -14.98 -12.75
CA THR A 192 -1.86 -14.77 -13.95
C THR A 192 -1.51 -13.48 -14.70
N GLY A 193 -0.98 -12.49 -14.01
CA GLY A 193 -0.71 -11.15 -14.54
C GLY A 193 -1.96 -10.37 -14.95
N SER A 194 -3.16 -10.95 -14.72
CA SER A 194 -4.45 -10.37 -15.11
C SER A 194 -5.53 -10.69 -14.10
N THR A 195 -6.50 -9.78 -13.98
CA THR A 195 -7.70 -9.95 -13.15
C THR A 195 -8.79 -10.77 -13.84
N GLU A 196 -8.65 -11.10 -15.12
CA GLU A 196 -9.66 -11.84 -15.88
C GLU A 196 -9.99 -13.20 -15.24
N SER A 197 -8.97 -13.95 -14.87
CA SER A 197 -9.14 -15.25 -14.19
C SER A 197 -9.72 -15.15 -12.79
N LEU A 198 -9.75 -13.95 -12.19
CA LEU A 198 -10.26 -13.67 -10.84
C LEU A 198 -11.72 -13.19 -10.89
N ALA A 199 -12.20 -12.71 -12.04
CA ALA A 199 -13.52 -12.10 -12.16
C ALA A 199 -14.65 -13.09 -11.82
N ALA A 200 -14.60 -14.32 -12.32
CA ALA A 200 -15.61 -15.34 -12.06
C ALA A 200 -15.72 -15.70 -10.57
N PRO A 201 -14.62 -16.02 -9.83
CA PRO A 201 -14.66 -16.21 -8.39
C PRO A 201 -15.11 -14.99 -7.60
N LEU A 202 -14.79 -13.76 -8.06
CA LEU A 202 -15.18 -12.52 -7.41
C LEU A 202 -16.63 -12.11 -7.67
N SER A 203 -17.27 -12.64 -8.71
CA SER A 203 -18.67 -12.33 -9.04
C SER A 203 -19.70 -13.01 -8.11
N TYR A 204 -19.30 -14.05 -7.39
CA TYR A 204 -20.15 -14.63 -6.35
C TYR A 204 -20.20 -13.65 -5.17
N ALA A 205 -21.37 -13.13 -4.84
CA ALA A 205 -21.73 -12.14 -3.80
C ALA A 205 -20.80 -12.11 -2.57
N ARG A 206 -19.55 -11.67 -2.76
CA ARG A 206 -18.58 -11.54 -1.71
C ARG A 206 -18.70 -10.19 -1.04
N THR A 207 -18.59 -10.18 0.27
CA THR A 207 -18.49 -8.93 1.03
C THR A 207 -17.20 -8.19 0.72
N GLY A 208 -17.12 -6.90 1.03
CA GLY A 208 -15.89 -6.12 0.85
C GLY A 208 -14.68 -6.75 1.56
N LYS A 209 -14.89 -7.35 2.74
CA LYS A 209 -13.85 -8.05 3.52
C LYS A 209 -13.35 -9.29 2.81
N GLU A 210 -14.23 -10.13 2.27
CA GLU A 210 -13.85 -11.32 1.52
C GLU A 210 -13.12 -10.98 0.22
N ARG A 211 -13.52 -9.90 -0.43
CA ARG A 211 -12.90 -9.44 -1.67
C ARG A 211 -11.44 -9.02 -1.49
N PHE A 212 -11.12 -8.33 -0.41
CA PHE A 212 -9.78 -7.82 -0.12
C PHE A 212 -9.10 -8.50 1.07
N GLY A 213 -9.74 -9.52 1.66
CA GLY A 213 -9.23 -10.27 2.81
C GLY A 213 -8.69 -11.64 2.42
N LEU A 214 -8.42 -12.42 3.45
CA LEU A 214 -8.14 -13.85 3.31
C LEU A 214 -9.29 -14.51 2.55
N ASP A 215 -8.96 -15.35 1.57
CA ASP A 215 -9.91 -15.90 0.62
C ASP A 215 -9.71 -17.41 0.47
N SER A 216 -10.77 -18.20 0.70
CA SER A 216 -10.69 -19.66 0.66
C SER A 216 -10.27 -20.20 -0.70
N TYR A 217 -10.71 -19.59 -1.80
CA TYR A 217 -10.31 -19.99 -3.14
C TYR A 217 -8.81 -19.74 -3.36
N ALA A 218 -8.32 -18.60 -2.91
CA ALA A 218 -6.92 -18.27 -2.97
C ALA A 218 -6.07 -19.17 -2.07
N ASN A 219 -6.54 -19.42 -0.82
CA ASN A 219 -5.82 -20.27 0.13
C ASN A 219 -5.61 -21.68 -0.41
N LYS A 220 -6.63 -22.30 -1.01
CA LYS A 220 -6.54 -23.63 -1.67
C LYS A 220 -5.58 -23.66 -2.87
N ARG A 221 -5.02 -22.52 -3.26
CA ARG A 221 -4.02 -22.37 -4.33
C ARG A 221 -2.70 -21.76 -3.85
N GLY A 222 -2.50 -21.74 -2.52
CA GLY A 222 -1.27 -21.29 -1.91
C GLY A 222 -1.11 -19.76 -1.81
N PHE A 223 -2.20 -18.99 -1.98
CA PHE A 223 -2.19 -17.54 -1.84
C PHE A 223 -3.03 -17.09 -0.64
N TYR A 224 -2.70 -15.94 -0.07
CA TYR A 224 -3.48 -15.35 1.02
C TYR A 224 -4.81 -14.79 0.51
N THR A 225 -4.77 -14.11 -0.61
CA THR A 225 -5.89 -13.35 -1.18
C THR A 225 -5.93 -13.53 -2.69
N MET A 226 -7.07 -13.17 -3.29
CA MET A 226 -7.24 -13.21 -4.74
C MET A 226 -6.25 -12.30 -5.49
N LEU A 227 -5.89 -11.16 -4.91
CA LEU A 227 -4.98 -10.22 -5.57
C LEU A 227 -3.54 -10.72 -5.63
N GLY A 228 -3.16 -11.68 -4.77
CA GLY A 228 -1.86 -12.34 -4.83
C GLY A 228 -1.57 -13.05 -6.16
N PHE A 229 -2.60 -13.44 -6.92
CA PHE A 229 -2.40 -14.06 -8.24
C PHE A 229 -1.85 -13.10 -9.30
N LEU A 230 -1.94 -11.80 -9.10
CA LEU A 230 -1.58 -10.82 -10.13
C LEU A 230 -0.10 -10.79 -10.42
N SER A 231 0.72 -10.75 -9.39
CA SER A 231 2.18 -10.69 -9.51
C SER A 231 2.88 -11.11 -8.22
N PRO A 232 4.17 -11.46 -8.25
CA PRO A 232 4.95 -11.69 -7.05
C PRO A 232 4.96 -10.48 -6.10
N GLU A 233 4.97 -9.27 -6.63
CA GLU A 233 4.94 -8.03 -5.85
C GLU A 233 3.60 -7.84 -5.13
N ASP A 234 2.49 -8.14 -5.80
CA ASP A 234 1.17 -8.08 -5.20
C ASP A 234 0.99 -9.18 -4.16
N ASP A 235 1.45 -10.41 -4.44
CA ASP A 235 1.41 -11.54 -3.49
C ASP A 235 2.19 -11.23 -2.22
N PHE A 236 3.40 -10.71 -2.35
CA PHE A 236 4.22 -10.29 -1.21
C PHE A 236 3.52 -9.22 -0.36
N ALA A 237 3.00 -8.17 -1.00
CA ALA A 237 2.27 -7.11 -0.34
C ALA A 237 0.97 -7.60 0.30
N GLU A 238 0.28 -8.54 -0.35
CA GLU A 238 -0.94 -9.16 0.14
C GLU A 238 -0.71 -10.02 1.39
N ILE A 239 0.41 -10.73 1.47
CA ILE A 239 0.78 -11.47 2.69
C ILE A 239 0.95 -10.51 3.87
N ILE A 240 1.62 -9.38 3.68
CA ILE A 240 1.80 -8.36 4.72
C ILE A 240 0.44 -7.77 5.11
N SER A 241 -0.31 -7.25 4.13
CA SER A 241 -1.56 -6.55 4.40
C SER A 241 -2.63 -7.46 5.00
N ALA A 242 -2.72 -8.71 4.53
CA ALA A 242 -3.62 -9.70 5.10
C ALA A 242 -3.24 -10.06 6.54
N THR A 243 -1.95 -10.24 6.81
CA THR A 243 -1.47 -10.51 8.17
C THR A 243 -1.81 -9.35 9.11
N LEU A 244 -1.57 -8.09 8.70
CA LEU A 244 -1.81 -6.93 9.55
C LEU A 244 -3.28 -6.59 9.78
N THR A 245 -4.17 -7.13 8.97
CA THR A 245 -5.62 -6.91 9.07
C THR A 245 -6.42 -8.16 9.43
N SER A 246 -5.77 -9.27 9.73
CA SER A 246 -6.40 -10.51 10.20
C SER A 246 -5.82 -10.93 11.52
N THR A 247 -6.64 -11.57 12.36
CA THR A 247 -6.17 -12.16 13.62
C THR A 247 -5.24 -13.34 13.37
N PRO A 248 -4.35 -13.69 14.31
CA PRO A 248 -3.53 -14.90 14.20
C PRO A 248 -4.35 -16.17 13.93
N LYS A 249 -5.57 -16.25 14.51
CA LYS A 249 -6.48 -17.37 14.27
C LYS A 249 -6.98 -17.40 12.82
N GLU A 250 -7.38 -16.27 12.25
CA GLU A 250 -7.84 -16.21 10.84
C GLU A 250 -6.72 -16.61 9.87
N VAL A 251 -5.47 -16.18 10.12
CA VAL A 251 -4.32 -16.60 9.29
C VAL A 251 -4.04 -18.09 9.45
N TYR A 252 -4.16 -18.63 10.66
CA TYR A 252 -4.03 -20.07 10.90
C TYR A 252 -5.14 -20.85 10.18
N ASP A 253 -6.40 -20.43 10.30
CA ASP A 253 -7.55 -21.07 9.62
C ASP A 253 -7.36 -21.03 8.08
N ALA A 254 -6.78 -19.95 7.52
CA ALA A 254 -6.43 -19.88 6.10
C ALA A 254 -5.39 -20.94 5.72
N SER A 255 -4.40 -21.21 6.56
CA SER A 255 -3.41 -22.27 6.34
C SER A 255 -4.06 -23.68 6.39
N ILE A 256 -5.02 -23.90 7.28
CA ILE A 256 -5.80 -25.15 7.33
C ILE A 256 -6.66 -25.28 6.05
N THR A 257 -7.25 -24.17 5.57
CA THR A 257 -8.00 -24.16 4.29
C THR A 257 -7.09 -24.55 3.13
N ALA A 258 -5.85 -24.04 3.10
CA ALA A 258 -4.88 -24.40 2.08
C ALA A 258 -4.54 -25.91 2.07
N GLN A 259 -4.52 -26.53 3.24
CA GLN A 259 -4.24 -27.96 3.42
C GLN A 259 -5.44 -28.85 3.14
N THR A 260 -6.65 -28.29 3.10
CA THR A 260 -7.90 -29.06 2.98
C THR A 260 -8.22 -29.28 1.50
N PRO A 261 -8.19 -30.53 0.99
CA PRO A 261 -8.53 -30.82 -0.39
C PRO A 261 -10.00 -30.53 -0.69
N ASP A 262 -10.29 -30.23 -1.94
CA ASP A 262 -11.65 -30.32 -2.47
C ASP A 262 -12.08 -31.81 -2.58
N THR A 263 -13.36 -32.07 -2.72
CA THR A 263 -13.91 -33.43 -2.82
C THR A 263 -14.74 -33.58 -4.08
N ASP A 264 -14.64 -34.77 -4.70
CA ASP A 264 -15.41 -35.16 -5.84
C ASP A 264 -15.93 -36.58 -5.64
N ILE A 265 -16.87 -37.05 -6.49
CA ILE A 265 -17.35 -38.41 -6.50
C ILE A 265 -16.29 -39.36 -7.04
N ASP A 266 -15.45 -38.87 -7.97
CA ASP A 266 -14.39 -39.64 -8.63
C ASP A 266 -13.16 -39.76 -7.70
N PRO A 267 -12.71 -40.99 -7.36
CA PRO A 267 -11.53 -41.23 -6.57
C PRO A 267 -10.22 -40.69 -7.17
N GLU A 268 -10.08 -40.66 -8.52
CA GLU A 268 -8.90 -40.13 -9.19
C GLU A 268 -8.85 -38.60 -9.05
N VAL A 269 -10.00 -37.93 -9.15
CA VAL A 269 -10.14 -36.51 -8.92
C VAL A 269 -9.79 -36.15 -7.46
N ASN A 270 -10.26 -36.95 -6.51
CA ASN A 270 -9.91 -36.78 -5.09
C ASN A 270 -8.42 -36.94 -4.82
N ALA A 271 -7.75 -37.90 -5.47
CA ALA A 271 -6.31 -38.06 -5.37
C ALA A 271 -5.55 -36.82 -5.87
N ARG A 272 -5.99 -36.25 -7.00
CA ARG A 272 -5.46 -35.00 -7.54
C ARG A 272 -5.68 -33.83 -6.58
N TYR A 273 -6.87 -33.66 -6.04
CA TYR A 273 -7.17 -32.60 -5.07
C TYR A 273 -6.33 -32.71 -3.79
N ALA A 274 -6.02 -33.95 -3.35
CA ALA A 274 -5.14 -34.16 -2.21
C ALA A 274 -3.69 -33.68 -2.49
N GLU A 275 -3.16 -33.92 -3.69
CA GLU A 275 -1.84 -33.43 -4.09
C GLU A 275 -1.85 -31.90 -4.28
N GLU A 276 -2.90 -31.34 -4.88
CA GLU A 276 -3.07 -29.88 -5.02
C GLU A 276 -3.11 -29.18 -3.65
N ALA A 277 -3.78 -29.75 -2.65
CA ALA A 277 -3.85 -29.22 -1.30
C ALA A 277 -2.49 -29.29 -0.60
N LYS A 278 -1.72 -30.37 -0.74
CA LYS A 278 -0.35 -30.45 -0.22
C LYS A 278 0.55 -29.37 -0.80
N GLN A 279 0.47 -29.17 -2.12
CA GLN A 279 1.26 -28.17 -2.81
C GLN A 279 0.83 -26.75 -2.39
N ALA A 280 -0.49 -26.49 -2.30
CA ALA A 280 -1.02 -25.21 -1.85
C ALA A 280 -0.57 -24.86 -0.42
N TYR A 281 -0.63 -25.82 0.51
CA TYR A 281 -0.15 -25.63 1.88
C TYR A 281 1.36 -25.35 1.93
N LYS A 282 2.15 -26.09 1.15
CA LYS A 282 3.58 -25.87 1.04
C LYS A 282 3.88 -24.45 0.55
N GLU A 283 3.28 -24.03 -0.57
CA GLU A 283 3.47 -22.71 -1.14
C GLU A 283 3.02 -21.59 -0.17
N PHE A 284 1.87 -21.77 0.49
CA PHE A 284 1.33 -20.82 1.47
C PHE A 284 2.32 -20.60 2.63
N THR A 285 2.83 -21.69 3.20
CA THR A 285 3.74 -21.64 4.36
C THR A 285 5.15 -21.19 4.00
N GLU A 286 5.66 -21.57 2.84
CA GLU A 286 6.96 -21.10 2.34
C GLU A 286 6.94 -19.60 2.09
N LYS A 287 5.90 -19.08 1.44
CA LYS A 287 5.74 -17.62 1.24
C LYS A 287 5.59 -16.87 2.56
N GLN A 288 4.80 -17.40 3.50
CA GLN A 288 4.67 -16.82 4.83
C GLN A 288 6.03 -16.73 5.54
N SER A 289 6.80 -17.80 5.50
CA SER A 289 8.12 -17.86 6.12
C SER A 289 9.07 -16.88 5.47
N PHE A 290 9.10 -16.84 4.13
CA PHE A 290 9.92 -15.92 3.36
C PHE A 290 9.64 -14.45 3.72
N VAL A 291 8.36 -14.05 3.70
CA VAL A 291 7.96 -12.67 4.02
C VAL A 291 8.25 -12.32 5.47
N THR A 292 7.94 -13.23 6.42
CA THR A 292 8.21 -13.00 7.85
C THR A 292 9.70 -12.82 8.12
N GLU A 293 10.53 -13.66 7.51
CA GLU A 293 12.00 -13.60 7.66
C GLU A 293 12.57 -12.34 7.04
N TYR A 294 12.11 -11.97 5.84
CA TYR A 294 12.54 -10.74 5.17
C TYR A 294 12.17 -9.50 5.98
N VAL A 295 10.91 -9.38 6.44
CA VAL A 295 10.44 -8.24 7.23
C VAL A 295 11.22 -8.13 8.53
N LEU A 296 11.55 -9.27 9.18
CA LEU A 296 12.37 -9.27 10.38
C LEU A 296 13.81 -8.81 10.10
N LYS A 297 14.44 -9.32 9.05
CA LYS A 297 15.86 -9.05 8.73
C LYS A 297 16.08 -7.67 8.12
N SER A 298 15.18 -7.24 7.24
CA SER A 298 15.39 -6.05 6.40
C SER A 298 14.62 -4.82 6.87
N TRP A 299 13.46 -5.00 7.50
CA TRP A 299 12.68 -3.90 8.08
C TRP A 299 12.83 -3.83 9.61
N HIS A 300 13.51 -4.81 10.23
CA HIS A 300 13.66 -4.96 11.68
C HIS A 300 12.32 -5.04 12.43
N ILE A 301 11.30 -5.61 11.78
CA ILE A 301 9.95 -5.75 12.31
C ILE A 301 9.64 -7.22 12.60
N ASN A 302 9.20 -7.51 13.82
CA ASN A 302 8.52 -8.77 14.11
C ASN A 302 7.08 -8.71 13.59
N LEU A 303 6.82 -9.34 12.44
CA LEU A 303 5.52 -9.27 11.76
C LEU A 303 4.36 -9.80 12.63
N LYS A 304 4.58 -10.82 13.45
CA LYS A 304 3.57 -11.35 14.38
C LYS A 304 3.22 -10.35 15.48
N GLN A 305 4.22 -9.66 16.02
CA GLN A 305 3.99 -8.62 17.02
C GLN A 305 3.26 -7.43 16.39
N MET A 306 3.67 -7.02 15.20
CA MET A 306 3.01 -5.94 14.45
C MET A 306 1.56 -6.28 14.11
N GLN A 307 1.25 -7.54 13.76
CA GLN A 307 -0.11 -8.03 13.56
C GLN A 307 -1.01 -7.75 14.77
N VAL A 308 -0.56 -8.15 15.96
CA VAL A 308 -1.32 -7.94 17.19
C VAL A 308 -1.54 -6.46 17.49
N ILE A 309 -0.52 -5.64 17.27
CA ILE A 309 -0.60 -4.18 17.46
C ILE A 309 -1.58 -3.56 16.45
N SER A 310 -1.46 -3.90 15.17
CA SER A 310 -2.33 -3.40 14.10
C SER A 310 -3.80 -3.71 14.38
N ILE A 311 -4.13 -4.97 14.64
CA ILE A 311 -5.49 -5.41 14.97
C ILE A 311 -6.04 -4.70 16.21
N ARG A 312 -5.22 -4.52 17.23
CA ARG A 312 -5.63 -3.79 18.45
C ARG A 312 -5.95 -2.33 18.14
N ARG A 313 -5.12 -1.66 17.33
CA ARG A 313 -5.35 -0.26 16.94
C ARG A 313 -6.61 -0.11 16.08
N ILE A 314 -6.81 -1.00 15.11
CA ILE A 314 -8.01 -1.01 14.27
C ILE A 314 -9.28 -1.20 15.13
N ASN A 315 -9.29 -2.18 16.00
CA ASN A 315 -10.45 -2.44 16.86
C ASN A 315 -10.70 -1.30 17.87
N ALA A 316 -9.65 -0.68 18.41
CA ALA A 316 -9.78 0.48 19.29
C ALA A 316 -10.37 1.69 18.55
N TYR A 317 -9.91 1.95 17.31
CA TYR A 317 -10.44 3.01 16.46
C TYR A 317 -11.94 2.82 16.17
N ILE A 318 -12.34 1.62 15.72
CA ILE A 318 -13.74 1.28 15.45
C ILE A 318 -14.59 1.49 16.71
N LYS A 319 -14.17 0.95 17.86
CA LYS A 319 -14.89 1.07 19.13
C LYS A 319 -15.06 2.54 19.57
N GLN A 320 -14.10 3.38 19.30
CA GLN A 320 -14.17 4.82 19.60
C GLN A 320 -15.28 5.51 18.81
N HIS A 321 -15.52 5.10 17.56
CA HIS A 321 -16.50 5.71 16.67
C HIS A 321 -17.90 5.05 16.72
N GLN A 322 -18.03 3.93 17.43
CA GLN A 322 -19.33 3.28 17.69
C GLN A 322 -20.06 3.85 18.92
N ARG A 323 -19.46 4.83 19.63
CA ARG A 323 -20.06 5.51 20.78
C ARG A 323 -20.79 6.78 20.33
#